data_3689d2da8adf901f6fbff6993e1f76ee
#
_entry.id   3689d2da8adf901f6fbff6993e1f76ee
#
_cell.length_a   1.000
_cell.length_b   1.000
_cell.length_c   1.000
_cell.angle_alpha   90.00
_cell.angle_beta   90.00
_cell.angle_gamma   90.00
#
_symmetry.space_group_name_H-M   'P 1'
#
loop_
_entity.id
_entity.type
_entity.pdbx_description
1 polymer ?
#
loop_
_entity_poly.entity_id
_entity_poly.type
_entity_poly.pdbx_seq_one_letter_code
_entity_poly.pdbx_strand_id
1 'polypeptide(L)'
;MRDSVVLDSSVIVPVFFPEERTEQVMEMLKEKRFITVDLAIAEVTNVAWKRCMFFHEDKEITKEALNNCITFITDVCDVLHMRDLISDAFLDATKYSITVYDALFLAAAQKRTTPLLTMDVKLYHKLKSTEDVVLIS
;
A
#
# COMPACT_ATOMS: atom_id res chain seq x y z
N MET A 1 1.37 21.10 -10.48
CA MET A 1 2.13 19.88 -10.19
C MET A 1 1.37 18.99 -9.24
N ARG A 2 1.28 17.69 -9.52
CA ARG A 2 0.57 16.75 -8.66
C ARG A 2 1.43 16.37 -7.46
N ASP A 3 0.80 16.27 -6.30
CA ASP A 3 1.46 15.77 -5.11
C ASP A 3 1.72 14.26 -5.24
N SER A 4 2.88 13.83 -4.81
CA SER A 4 3.23 12.42 -4.77
C SER A 4 2.88 11.83 -3.41
N VAL A 5 2.42 10.60 -3.40
CA VAL A 5 2.10 9.85 -2.17
C VAL A 5 2.56 8.41 -2.32
N VAL A 6 3.01 7.82 -1.23
CA VAL A 6 3.31 6.39 -1.19
C VAL A 6 2.06 5.65 -0.70
N LEU A 7 1.65 4.65 -1.45
CA LEU A 7 0.51 3.80 -1.10
C LEU A 7 1.03 2.49 -0.52
N ASP A 8 0.62 2.15 0.70
CA ASP A 8 0.79 0.77 1.14
C ASP A 8 -0.35 -0.09 0.56
N SER A 9 -0.26 -1.40 0.74
CA SER A 9 -1.23 -2.34 0.16
C SER A 9 -2.65 -2.13 0.68
N SER A 10 -2.80 -1.64 1.93
CA SER A 10 -4.12 -1.40 2.51
C SER A 10 -4.92 -0.34 1.76
N VAL A 11 -4.23 0.59 1.09
CA VAL A 11 -4.86 1.66 0.29
C VAL A 11 -5.16 1.19 -1.13
N ILE A 12 -4.30 0.33 -1.68
CA ILE A 12 -4.46 -0.18 -3.06
C ILE A 12 -5.64 -1.17 -3.15
N VAL A 13 -5.74 -2.07 -2.18
CA VAL A 13 -6.73 -3.16 -2.18
C VAL A 13 -8.17 -2.68 -2.39
N PRO A 14 -8.69 -1.68 -1.66
CA PRO A 14 -10.10 -1.30 -1.81
C PRO A 14 -10.44 -0.66 -3.15
N VAL A 15 -9.47 -0.22 -3.92
CA VAL A 15 -9.71 0.33 -5.26
C VAL A 15 -10.10 -0.78 -6.24
N PHE A 16 -9.51 -1.97 -6.11
CA PHE A 16 -9.71 -3.09 -7.04
C PHE A 16 -10.58 -4.21 -6.47
N PHE A 17 -10.64 -4.30 -5.14
CA PHE A 17 -11.50 -5.24 -4.42
C PHE A 17 -12.47 -4.42 -3.58
N PRO A 18 -13.60 -3.97 -4.18
CA PRO A 18 -14.48 -3.01 -3.54
C PRO A 18 -14.95 -3.43 -2.17
N GLU A 19 -14.92 -2.48 -1.26
CA GLU A 19 -15.35 -2.64 0.11
C GLU A 19 -15.96 -1.32 0.61
N GLU A 20 -16.37 -1.28 1.87
CA GLU A 20 -17.07 -0.15 2.46
C GLU A 20 -16.35 1.19 2.31
N ARG A 21 -15.02 1.19 2.30
CA ARG A 21 -14.20 2.41 2.24
C ARG A 21 -13.67 2.78 0.87
N THR A 22 -14.10 2.09 -0.17
CA THR A 22 -13.58 2.31 -1.53
C THR A 22 -13.73 3.77 -1.98
N GLU A 23 -14.89 4.37 -1.73
CA GLU A 23 -15.14 5.76 -2.14
C GLU A 23 -14.22 6.76 -1.45
N GLN A 24 -13.98 6.59 -0.15
CA GLN A 24 -13.07 7.45 0.62
C GLN A 24 -11.65 7.36 0.07
N VAL A 25 -11.20 6.15 -0.23
CA VAL A 25 -9.88 5.94 -0.81
C VAL A 25 -9.77 6.62 -2.16
N MET A 26 -10.73 6.41 -3.05
CA MET A 26 -10.71 7.00 -4.40
C MET A 26 -10.71 8.53 -4.34
N GLU A 27 -11.47 9.12 -3.43
CA GLU A 27 -11.48 10.57 -3.25
C GLU A 27 -10.10 11.09 -2.81
N MET A 28 -9.45 10.38 -1.89
CA MET A 28 -8.14 10.76 -1.37
C MET A 28 -7.04 10.66 -2.44
N LEU A 29 -7.22 9.77 -3.43
CA LEU A 29 -6.22 9.53 -4.48
C LEU A 29 -6.37 10.46 -5.68
N LYS A 30 -7.42 11.26 -5.76
CA LYS A 30 -7.61 12.18 -6.89
C LYS A 30 -6.42 13.11 -7.07
N GLU A 31 -6.00 13.27 -8.31
CA GLU A 31 -4.94 14.20 -8.70
C GLU A 31 -3.59 13.96 -8.00
N LYS A 32 -3.35 12.74 -7.52
CA LYS A 32 -2.09 12.36 -6.91
C LYS A 32 -1.21 11.60 -7.90
N ARG A 33 0.07 11.62 -7.64
CA ARG A 33 1.04 10.70 -8.24
C ARG A 33 1.31 9.58 -7.25
N PHE A 34 1.31 8.36 -7.72
CA PHE A 34 1.40 7.19 -6.85
C PHE A 34 2.79 6.57 -6.88
N ILE A 35 3.29 6.28 -5.70
CA ILE A 35 4.53 5.54 -5.49
C ILE A 35 4.16 4.33 -4.63
N THR A 36 4.76 3.19 -4.91
CA THR A 36 4.61 2.02 -4.05
C THR A 36 5.88 1.19 -4.10
N VAL A 37 5.87 0.04 -3.45
CA VAL A 37 6.98 -0.90 -3.39
C VAL A 37 6.56 -2.18 -4.10
N ASP A 38 7.48 -2.86 -4.77
CA ASP A 38 7.17 -4.10 -5.49
C ASP A 38 6.58 -5.19 -4.59
N LEU A 39 6.83 -5.14 -3.28
CA LEU A 39 6.17 -6.01 -2.31
C LEU A 39 4.64 -5.95 -2.42
N ALA A 40 4.07 -4.82 -2.83
CA ALA A 40 2.62 -4.67 -2.97
C ALA A 40 2.02 -5.72 -3.90
N ILE A 41 2.77 -6.14 -4.93
CA ILE A 41 2.30 -7.18 -5.87
C ILE A 41 1.99 -8.48 -5.12
N ALA A 42 2.91 -8.92 -4.26
CA ALA A 42 2.70 -10.14 -3.48
C ALA A 42 1.58 -9.96 -2.45
N GLU A 43 1.48 -8.80 -1.83
CA GLU A 43 0.47 -8.56 -0.79
C GLU A 43 -0.95 -8.51 -1.37
N VAL A 44 -1.16 -7.82 -2.48
CA VAL A 44 -2.48 -7.80 -3.11
C VAL A 44 -2.87 -9.17 -3.67
N THR A 45 -1.89 -9.94 -4.16
CA THR A 45 -2.11 -11.32 -4.60
C THR A 45 -2.58 -12.20 -3.43
N ASN A 46 -1.96 -12.02 -2.27
CA ASN A 46 -2.37 -12.74 -1.06
C ASN A 46 -3.79 -12.37 -0.61
N VAL A 47 -4.19 -11.11 -0.76
CA VAL A 47 -5.56 -10.69 -0.47
C VAL A 47 -6.54 -11.41 -1.41
N ALA A 48 -6.24 -11.47 -2.72
CA ALA A 48 -7.06 -12.19 -3.69
C ALA A 48 -7.19 -13.67 -3.31
N TRP A 49 -6.09 -14.29 -2.91
CA TRP A 49 -6.09 -15.67 -2.44
C TRP A 49 -7.02 -15.87 -1.25
N LYS A 50 -6.94 -15.00 -0.25
CA LYS A 50 -7.81 -15.07 0.94
C LYS A 50 -9.29 -14.93 0.57
N ARG A 51 -9.62 -14.05 -0.36
CA ARG A 51 -11.01 -13.85 -0.79
C ARG A 51 -11.58 -15.09 -1.43
N CYS A 52 -10.80 -15.82 -2.22
CA CYS A 52 -11.23 -17.08 -2.80
C CYS A 52 -11.30 -18.20 -1.77
N MET A 53 -10.31 -18.34 -0.90
CA MET A 53 -10.19 -19.47 0.02
C MET A 53 -11.09 -19.35 1.24
N PHE A 54 -11.26 -18.16 1.79
CA PHE A 54 -11.99 -17.96 3.04
C PHE A 54 -13.35 -17.32 2.87
N PHE A 55 -13.54 -16.53 1.82
CA PHE A 55 -14.81 -15.86 1.56
C PHE A 55 -15.54 -16.44 0.35
N HIS A 56 -14.98 -17.47 -0.27
CA HIS A 56 -15.59 -18.22 -1.38
C HIS A 56 -16.01 -17.34 -2.56
N GLU A 57 -15.26 -16.26 -2.82
CA GLU A 57 -15.53 -15.42 -3.97
C GLU A 57 -15.19 -16.15 -5.27
N ASP A 58 -15.89 -15.79 -6.34
CA ASP A 58 -15.67 -16.38 -7.65
C ASP A 58 -14.21 -16.16 -8.10
N LYS A 59 -13.54 -17.26 -8.40
CA LYS A 59 -12.11 -17.25 -8.74
C LYS A 59 -11.80 -16.41 -9.99
N GLU A 60 -12.64 -16.51 -11.03
CA GLU A 60 -12.38 -15.78 -12.28
C GLU A 60 -12.60 -14.27 -12.11
N ILE A 61 -13.63 -13.88 -11.37
CA ILE A 61 -13.90 -12.46 -11.06
C ILE A 61 -12.76 -11.89 -10.21
N THR A 62 -12.34 -12.62 -9.18
CA THR A 62 -11.25 -12.19 -8.30
C THR A 62 -9.94 -12.09 -9.05
N LYS A 63 -9.67 -13.04 -9.96
CA LYS A 63 -8.47 -13.03 -10.78
C LYS A 63 -8.44 -11.81 -11.72
N GLU A 64 -9.58 -11.44 -12.28
CA GLU A 64 -9.68 -10.25 -13.13
C GLU A 64 -9.38 -8.98 -12.32
N ALA A 65 -9.96 -8.85 -11.13
CA ALA A 65 -9.67 -7.74 -10.23
C ALA A 65 -8.19 -7.69 -9.85
N LEU A 66 -7.59 -8.84 -9.57
CA LEU A 66 -6.16 -8.95 -9.26
C LEU A 66 -5.30 -8.49 -10.43
N ASN A 67 -5.61 -8.94 -11.66
CA ASN A 67 -4.86 -8.53 -12.85
C ASN A 67 -4.93 -7.02 -13.05
N ASN A 68 -6.09 -6.41 -12.86
CA ASN A 68 -6.24 -4.95 -12.94
C ASN A 68 -5.42 -4.25 -11.85
N CYS A 69 -5.39 -4.79 -10.65
CA CYS A 69 -4.61 -4.27 -9.55
C CYS A 69 -3.10 -4.31 -9.84
N ILE A 70 -2.62 -5.45 -10.35
CA ILE A 70 -1.21 -5.60 -10.72
C ILE A 70 -0.84 -4.62 -11.84
N THR A 71 -1.70 -4.46 -12.85
CA THR A 71 -1.48 -3.48 -13.93
C THR A 71 -1.37 -2.07 -13.38
N PHE A 72 -2.23 -1.70 -12.45
CA PHE A 72 -2.14 -0.40 -11.77
C PHE A 72 -0.78 -0.22 -11.09
N ILE A 73 -0.34 -1.22 -10.33
CA ILE A 73 0.95 -1.17 -9.63
C ILE A 73 2.10 -1.03 -10.62
N THR A 74 2.13 -1.86 -11.67
CA THR A 74 3.27 -1.90 -12.58
C THR A 74 3.30 -0.76 -13.60
N ASP A 75 2.14 -0.30 -14.06
CA ASP A 75 2.05 0.64 -15.16
C ASP A 75 1.70 2.06 -14.74
N VAL A 76 1.03 2.24 -13.62
CA VAL A 76 0.58 3.58 -13.15
C VAL A 76 1.43 4.09 -12.00
N CYS A 77 1.78 3.23 -11.05
CA CYS A 77 2.62 3.63 -9.92
C CYS A 77 4.10 3.70 -10.32
N ASP A 78 4.82 4.60 -9.67
CA ASP A 78 6.28 4.56 -9.67
C ASP A 78 6.69 3.54 -8.60
N VAL A 79 7.27 2.43 -9.02
CA VAL A 79 7.57 1.29 -8.13
C VAL A 79 9.03 1.33 -7.69
N LEU A 80 9.25 1.38 -6.37
CA LEU A 80 10.57 1.20 -5.79
C LEU A 80 10.78 -0.29 -5.48
N HIS A 81 12.00 -0.74 -5.64
CA HIS A 81 12.35 -2.14 -5.37
C HIS A 81 12.71 -2.33 -3.90
N MET A 82 12.09 -3.32 -3.27
CA MET A 82 12.33 -3.59 -1.84
C MET A 82 13.81 -3.87 -1.54
N ARG A 83 14.54 -4.44 -2.48
CA ARG A 83 15.98 -4.70 -2.31
C ARG A 83 16.78 -3.42 -2.05
N ASP A 84 16.33 -2.30 -2.60
CA ASP A 84 16.99 -1.00 -2.41
C ASP A 84 16.58 -0.30 -1.13
N LEU A 85 15.54 -0.80 -0.45
CA LEU A 85 14.97 -0.22 0.75
C LEU A 85 15.20 -1.08 2.00
N ILE A 86 15.68 -2.30 1.82
CA ILE A 86 15.64 -3.31 2.88
C ILE A 86 16.47 -2.92 4.11
N SER A 87 17.62 -2.29 3.93
CA SER A 87 18.46 -1.88 5.06
C SER A 87 17.79 -0.80 5.90
N ASP A 88 17.21 0.21 5.25
CA ASP A 88 16.48 1.27 5.94
C ASP A 88 15.21 0.72 6.59
N ALA A 89 14.52 -0.18 5.91
CA ALA A 89 13.32 -0.82 6.44
C ALA A 89 13.62 -1.62 7.70
N PHE A 90 14.73 -2.34 7.75
CA PHE A 90 15.13 -3.08 8.95
C PHE A 90 15.32 -2.14 10.15
N LEU A 91 16.00 -1.01 9.94
CA LEU A 91 16.21 -0.03 11.00
C LEU A 91 14.91 0.59 11.48
N ASP A 92 14.02 0.96 10.55
CA ASP A 92 12.71 1.50 10.88
C ASP A 92 11.83 0.48 11.61
N ALA A 93 11.87 -0.77 11.17
CA ALA A 93 11.11 -1.86 11.80
C ALA A 93 11.51 -2.04 13.27
N THR A 94 12.81 -1.99 13.56
CA THR A 94 13.30 -2.10 14.93
C THR A 94 13.01 -0.85 15.76
N LYS A 95 13.11 0.32 15.14
CA LYS A 95 12.86 1.60 15.82
C LYS A 95 11.40 1.76 16.25
N TYR A 96 10.47 1.39 15.37
CA TYR A 96 9.03 1.62 15.60
C TYR A 96 8.27 0.37 16.04
N SER A 97 8.93 -0.78 16.15
CA SER A 97 8.28 -2.05 16.46
C SER A 97 7.16 -2.37 15.46
N ILE A 98 7.46 -2.22 14.20
CA ILE A 98 6.57 -2.57 13.08
C ILE A 98 7.22 -3.70 12.26
N THR A 99 6.43 -4.34 11.42
CA THR A 99 6.99 -5.39 10.54
C THR A 99 7.91 -4.78 9.50
N VAL A 100 8.83 -5.58 8.99
CA VAL A 100 9.67 -5.17 7.85
C VAL A 100 8.79 -4.86 6.63
N TYR A 101 7.69 -5.59 6.46
CA TYR A 101 6.75 -5.35 5.34
C TYR A 101 6.18 -3.94 5.39
N ASP A 102 5.68 -3.49 6.54
CA ASP A 102 5.20 -2.12 6.72
C ASP A 102 6.33 -1.10 6.60
N ALA A 103 7.50 -1.43 7.14
CA ALA A 103 8.66 -0.55 7.12
C ALA A 103 9.19 -0.32 5.70
N LEU A 104 8.97 -1.23 4.77
CA LEU A 104 9.36 -1.03 3.37
C LEU A 104 8.60 0.13 2.72
N PHE A 105 7.31 0.24 2.99
CA PHE A 105 6.53 1.37 2.48
C PHE A 105 6.93 2.68 3.16
N LEU A 106 7.23 2.64 4.45
CA LEU A 106 7.75 3.80 5.17
C LEU A 106 9.10 4.26 4.60
N ALA A 107 10.01 3.32 4.34
CA ALA A 107 11.30 3.64 3.75
C ALA A 107 11.16 4.27 2.37
N ALA A 108 10.20 3.82 1.57
CA ALA A 108 9.89 4.43 0.27
C ALA A 108 9.44 5.88 0.43
N ALA A 109 8.58 6.15 1.41
CA ALA A 109 8.09 7.49 1.70
C ALA A 109 9.23 8.42 2.14
N GLN A 110 10.11 7.94 3.00
CA GLN A 110 11.28 8.69 3.46
C GLN A 110 12.21 9.01 2.30
N LYS A 111 12.50 8.02 1.45
CA LYS A 111 13.39 8.19 0.30
C LYS A 111 12.88 9.23 -0.69
N ARG A 112 11.59 9.27 -0.91
CA ARG A 112 10.96 10.21 -1.85
C ARG A 112 10.50 11.50 -1.19
N THR A 113 10.62 11.61 0.12
CA THR A 113 10.18 12.78 0.89
C THR A 113 8.70 13.08 0.60
N THR A 114 7.88 12.05 0.67
CA THR A 114 6.44 12.12 0.43
C THR A 114 5.70 11.45 1.58
N PRO A 115 4.41 11.78 1.79
CA PRO A 115 3.65 11.09 2.83
C PRO A 115 3.37 9.63 2.49
N LEU A 116 3.32 8.81 3.53
CA LEU A 116 2.83 7.44 3.46
C LEU A 116 1.33 7.45 3.72
N LEU A 117 0.54 6.92 2.79
CA LEU A 117 -0.90 6.74 2.98
C LEU A 117 -1.17 5.30 3.41
N THR A 118 -1.94 5.14 4.47
CA THR A 118 -2.30 3.83 5.00
C THR A 118 -3.73 3.84 5.53
N MET A 119 -4.34 2.66 5.59
CA MET A 119 -5.62 2.44 6.27
C MET A 119 -5.41 1.66 7.58
N ASP A 120 -4.17 1.34 7.92
CA ASP A 120 -3.83 0.61 9.14
C ASP A 120 -3.71 1.56 10.33
N VAL A 121 -4.71 1.50 11.20
CA VAL A 121 -4.79 2.38 12.39
C VAL A 121 -3.61 2.16 13.34
N LYS A 122 -3.20 0.90 13.55
CA LYS A 122 -2.07 0.59 14.45
C LYS A 122 -0.76 1.15 13.91
N LEU A 123 -0.52 0.98 12.63
CA LEU A 123 0.66 1.53 11.97
C LEU A 123 0.68 3.04 12.07
N TYR A 124 -0.43 3.68 11.75
CA TYR A 124 -0.55 5.13 11.85
C TYR A 124 -0.19 5.63 13.26
N HIS A 125 -0.73 5.01 14.29
CA HIS A 125 -0.47 5.45 15.68
C HIS A 125 1.00 5.29 16.09
N LYS A 126 1.69 4.30 15.56
CA LYS A 126 3.12 4.12 15.83
C LYS A 126 4.01 5.14 15.12
N LEU A 127 3.55 5.70 14.02
CA LEU A 127 4.37 6.58 13.17
C LEU A 127 4.01 8.06 13.25
N LYS A 128 2.79 8.41 13.61
CA LYS A 128 2.23 9.76 13.46
C LYS A 128 3.01 10.88 14.11
N SER A 129 3.72 10.60 15.21
CA SER A 129 4.44 11.65 15.96
C SER A 129 5.80 11.98 15.37
N THR A 130 6.36 11.10 14.52
CA THR A 130 7.73 11.25 14.02
C THR A 130 7.85 11.14 12.49
N GLU A 131 6.85 10.57 11.82
CA GLU A 131 6.90 10.33 10.38
C GLU A 131 5.72 11.02 9.68
N ASP A 132 5.90 11.29 8.39
CA ASP A 132 4.85 11.86 7.55
C ASP A 132 3.93 10.74 7.06
N VAL A 133 2.88 10.49 7.82
CA VAL A 133 1.91 9.42 7.54
C VAL A 133 0.49 9.98 7.61
N VAL A 134 -0.36 9.56 6.69
CA VAL A 134 -1.76 9.97 6.62
C VAL A 134 -2.64 8.73 6.70
N LEU A 135 -3.59 8.75 7.63
CA LEU A 135 -4.57 7.68 7.77
C LEU A 135 -5.80 8.01 6.92
N ILE A 136 -6.18 7.08 6.07
CA ILE A 136 -7.44 7.15 5.35
C ILE A 136 -8.48 6.39 6.17
N SER A 137 -9.48 7.09 6.64
CA SER A 137 -10.49 6.53 7.54
C SER A 137 -11.90 6.63 6.99
#